data_ee7bac61b185ae2dc4fd6726ff48b7ce
#
_entry.id   ee7bac61b185ae2dc4fd6726ff48b7ce
#
_cell.length_a   1.000
_cell.length_b   1.000
_cell.length_c   1.000
_cell.angle_alpha   90.00
_cell.angle_beta   90.00
_cell.angle_gamma   90.00
#
_symmetry.space_group_name_H-M   'P 1'
#
loop_
_entity.id
_entity.type
_entity.pdbx_description
1 polymer ?
#
loop_
_entity_poly.entity_id
_entity_poly.type
_entity_poly.pdbx_seq_one_letter_code
_entity_poly.pdbx_strand_id
1 'polypeptide(L)'
;GISTDPRSFAVNGYRKYFTDRDQNVVCRLSMDGITVISDYGMTDYFRDALSTAGPAPNINSNIVGGWDAHNKQYILSIPKGVVAGKETLAFDERSKGWTSFFDYDPIQVISLNNDFFTTNDGKLYKHYTLANNSSSRATFYGTTYNSTVTFVFNGAPSMVKNFQTINYEGDTGWRMRTFATNTDSALSISESVFATTLEEMQNSLLVNRFKLKEDKYYADLVNDTASQNGEVVFGRSSSGVKGFFGEVKMGISNVNAGKKELFAVSTGFVQSS
;
A
#
# COMPACT_ATOMS: atom_id res chain seq x y z
N GLY A 1 -19.76 19.07 -8.34
CA GLY A 1 -18.80 20.11 -7.99
C GLY A 1 -18.46 20.11 -6.49
N ILE A 2 -17.55 20.99 -6.07
CA ILE A 2 -17.09 21.11 -4.66
C ILE A 2 -18.24 21.36 -3.65
N SER A 3 -19.36 21.86 -4.10
CA SER A 3 -20.51 22.16 -3.24
C SER A 3 -21.07 20.94 -2.51
N THR A 4 -20.89 19.76 -3.05
CA THR A 4 -21.33 18.51 -2.43
C THR A 4 -20.41 18.04 -1.31
N ASP A 5 -19.11 18.29 -1.44
CA ASP A 5 -18.10 17.85 -0.47
C ASP A 5 -17.09 18.98 -0.14
N PRO A 6 -17.54 20.07 0.48
CA PRO A 6 -16.70 21.24 0.74
C PRO A 6 -15.54 20.95 1.69
N ARG A 7 -15.62 19.88 2.49
CA ARG A 7 -14.53 19.45 3.40
C ARG A 7 -13.37 18.79 2.70
N SER A 8 -13.52 18.40 1.42
CA SER A 8 -12.42 17.90 0.60
C SER A 8 -11.44 18.99 0.17
N PHE A 9 -11.82 20.26 0.38
CA PHE A 9 -11.06 21.40 -0.09
C PHE A 9 -9.75 21.61 0.67
N ALA A 10 -8.66 21.78 -0.07
CA ALA A 10 -7.37 22.15 0.46
C ALA A 10 -6.71 23.22 -0.40
N VAL A 11 -5.84 24.02 0.22
CA VAL A 11 -5.11 25.10 -0.44
C VAL A 11 -3.62 24.95 -0.21
N ASN A 12 -2.84 25.07 -1.28
CA ASN A 12 -1.40 25.20 -1.22
C ASN A 12 -0.95 26.31 -2.20
N GLY A 13 -0.72 27.50 -1.70
CA GLY A 13 -0.41 28.65 -2.53
C GLY A 13 -1.48 28.92 -3.59
N TYR A 14 -1.09 28.87 -4.85
CA TYR A 14 -2.01 29.06 -5.99
C TYR A 14 -2.85 27.84 -6.34
N ARG A 15 -2.53 26.67 -5.79
CA ARG A 15 -3.24 25.43 -6.08
C ARG A 15 -4.35 25.18 -5.06
N LYS A 16 -5.49 24.75 -5.56
CA LYS A 16 -6.62 24.30 -4.76
C LYS A 16 -6.99 22.89 -5.18
N TYR A 17 -7.27 22.04 -4.19
CA TYR A 17 -7.61 20.65 -4.38
C TYR A 17 -9.02 20.42 -3.86
N PHE A 18 -9.81 19.61 -4.54
CA PHE A 18 -11.17 19.26 -4.12
C PHE A 18 -11.67 18.02 -4.87
N THR A 19 -12.70 17.41 -4.33
CA THR A 19 -13.44 16.34 -5.01
C THR A 19 -14.65 16.90 -5.73
N ASP A 20 -14.94 16.35 -6.90
CA ASP A 20 -16.19 16.51 -7.62
C ASP A 20 -16.91 15.16 -7.65
N ARG A 21 -17.88 14.96 -6.75
CA ARG A 21 -18.62 13.72 -6.65
C ARG A 21 -19.59 13.52 -7.82
N ASP A 22 -20.10 14.59 -8.42
CA ASP A 22 -21.02 14.47 -9.55
C ASP A 22 -20.33 13.85 -10.77
N GLN A 23 -19.02 14.10 -10.90
CA GLN A 23 -18.18 13.51 -11.95
C GLN A 23 -17.34 12.33 -11.45
N ASN A 24 -17.34 12.01 -10.16
CA ASN A 24 -16.51 11.00 -9.51
C ASN A 24 -15.00 11.20 -9.73
N VAL A 25 -14.54 12.44 -9.63
CA VAL A 25 -13.14 12.82 -9.85
C VAL A 25 -12.57 13.65 -8.71
N VAL A 26 -11.25 13.68 -8.65
CA VAL A 26 -10.51 14.60 -7.79
C VAL A 26 -9.80 15.63 -8.66
N CYS A 27 -9.97 16.89 -8.34
CA CYS A 27 -9.52 18.01 -9.13
C CYS A 27 -8.46 18.84 -8.41
N ARG A 28 -7.56 19.41 -9.21
CA ARG A 28 -6.66 20.48 -8.82
C ARG A 28 -6.92 21.71 -9.69
N LEU A 29 -7.26 22.81 -9.07
CA LEU A 29 -7.33 24.12 -9.72
C LEU A 29 -5.98 24.83 -9.55
N SER A 30 -5.41 25.29 -10.64
CA SER A 30 -4.17 26.09 -10.68
C SER A 30 -4.31 27.27 -11.64
N MET A 31 -3.24 27.99 -11.90
CA MET A 31 -3.24 29.11 -12.88
C MET A 31 -3.57 28.63 -14.31
N ASP A 32 -3.25 27.38 -14.63
CA ASP A 32 -3.50 26.73 -15.92
C ASP A 32 -4.93 26.16 -16.04
N GLY A 33 -5.79 26.41 -15.06
CA GLY A 33 -7.15 25.88 -15.01
C GLY A 33 -7.29 24.62 -14.12
N ILE A 34 -8.33 23.84 -14.39
CA ILE A 34 -8.66 22.63 -13.65
C ILE A 34 -7.98 21.44 -14.30
N THR A 35 -7.27 20.66 -13.50
CA THR A 35 -6.68 19.36 -13.86
C THR A 35 -7.34 18.27 -13.04
N VAL A 36 -7.78 17.19 -13.67
CA VAL A 36 -8.27 15.99 -13.01
C VAL A 36 -7.06 15.17 -12.56
N ILE A 37 -6.80 15.16 -11.25
CA ILE A 37 -5.64 14.45 -10.67
C ILE A 37 -5.95 12.99 -10.32
N SER A 38 -7.21 12.59 -10.30
CA SER A 38 -7.62 11.18 -10.20
C SER A 38 -7.22 10.36 -11.42
N ASP A 39 -6.99 11.00 -12.59
CA ASP A 39 -6.62 10.32 -13.82
C ASP A 39 -5.16 9.85 -13.85
N TYR A 40 -4.36 10.24 -12.88
CA TYR A 40 -2.98 9.76 -12.76
C TYR A 40 -2.93 8.32 -12.23
N GLY A 41 -3.34 7.38 -13.06
CA GLY A 41 -3.27 5.94 -12.81
C GLY A 41 -4.34 5.37 -11.86
N MET A 42 -5.33 6.18 -11.45
CA MET A 42 -6.33 5.77 -10.46
C MET A 42 -7.78 6.12 -10.84
N THR A 43 -8.06 6.28 -12.12
CA THR A 43 -9.39 6.66 -12.65
C THR A 43 -10.48 5.70 -12.16
N ASP A 44 -10.28 4.40 -12.32
CA ASP A 44 -11.27 3.39 -11.91
C ASP A 44 -11.47 3.36 -10.40
N TYR A 45 -10.37 3.46 -9.64
CA TYR A 45 -10.45 3.52 -8.18
C TYR A 45 -11.32 4.69 -7.71
N PHE A 46 -11.07 5.91 -8.20
CA PHE A 46 -11.82 7.08 -7.76
C PHE A 46 -13.27 7.07 -8.26
N ARG A 47 -13.52 6.61 -9.47
CA ARG A 47 -14.88 6.40 -9.96
C ARG A 47 -15.68 5.53 -8.98
N ASP A 48 -15.12 4.40 -8.56
CA ASP A 48 -15.80 3.44 -7.71
C ASP A 48 -15.89 3.94 -6.25
N ALA A 49 -14.80 4.48 -5.70
CA ALA A 49 -14.76 5.00 -4.33
C ALA A 49 -15.70 6.19 -4.12
N LEU A 50 -15.74 7.14 -5.05
CA LEU A 50 -16.58 8.34 -4.93
C LEU A 50 -18.05 8.05 -5.22
N SER A 51 -18.36 7.10 -6.12
CA SER A 51 -19.75 6.70 -6.39
C SER A 51 -20.36 5.97 -5.20
N THR A 52 -19.61 5.20 -4.45
CA THR A 52 -20.07 4.45 -3.28
C THR A 52 -20.07 5.28 -2.00
N ALA A 53 -19.34 6.39 -1.96
CA ALA A 53 -19.37 7.36 -0.87
C ALA A 53 -20.73 8.06 -0.82
N GLY A 54 -21.74 7.40 -0.25
CA GLY A 54 -23.11 7.91 -0.15
C GLY A 54 -23.21 9.27 0.55
N PRO A 55 -24.37 9.97 0.45
CA PRO A 55 -24.57 11.21 1.18
C PRO A 55 -24.40 10.95 2.68
N ALA A 56 -23.56 11.73 3.29
CA ALA A 56 -23.14 11.51 4.65
C ALA A 56 -24.25 11.87 5.65
N PRO A 57 -24.81 10.92 6.40
CA PRO A 57 -25.80 11.22 7.43
C PRO A 57 -25.17 11.90 8.65
N ASN A 58 -23.85 11.83 8.80
CA ASN A 58 -23.13 12.42 9.93
C ASN A 58 -21.71 12.90 9.53
N ILE A 59 -21.06 13.64 10.42
CA ILE A 59 -19.74 14.24 10.20
C ILE A 59 -18.64 13.22 9.87
N ASN A 60 -18.77 11.97 10.35
CA ASN A 60 -17.77 10.92 10.15
C ASN A 60 -17.84 10.28 8.76
N SER A 61 -18.93 10.48 8.03
CA SER A 61 -19.14 9.94 6.68
C SER A 61 -18.75 10.94 5.57
N ASN A 62 -18.24 12.11 5.91
CA ASN A 62 -17.85 13.10 4.90
C ASN A 62 -16.49 12.77 4.29
N ILE A 63 -16.34 13.10 3.02
CA ILE A 63 -15.02 13.22 2.39
C ILE A 63 -14.27 14.38 3.05
N VAL A 64 -13.02 14.16 3.41
CA VAL A 64 -12.17 15.14 4.10
C VAL A 64 -10.87 15.29 3.33
N GLY A 65 -10.50 16.52 3.04
CA GLY A 65 -9.22 16.85 2.42
C GLY A 65 -8.41 17.83 3.25
N GLY A 66 -7.13 17.87 2.98
CA GLY A 66 -6.24 18.83 3.60
C GLY A 66 -4.86 18.82 2.95
N TRP A 67 -4.13 19.90 3.17
CA TRP A 67 -2.75 19.97 2.71
C TRP A 67 -1.81 19.57 3.85
N ASP A 68 -1.01 18.53 3.63
CA ASP A 68 0.09 18.18 4.52
C ASP A 68 1.31 19.07 4.19
N ALA A 69 1.55 20.08 5.02
CA ALA A 69 2.65 21.01 4.80
C ALA A 69 4.02 20.36 5.07
N HIS A 70 4.09 19.32 5.91
CA HIS A 70 5.32 18.62 6.24
C HIS A 70 5.85 17.81 5.05
N ASN A 71 5.01 16.97 4.46
CA ASN A 71 5.37 16.16 3.30
C ASN A 71 5.06 16.82 1.95
N LYS A 72 4.37 17.98 1.97
CA LYS A 72 3.94 18.72 0.77
C LYS A 72 3.03 17.89 -0.13
N GLN A 73 2.03 17.27 0.46
CA GLN A 73 1.08 16.38 -0.20
C GLN A 73 -0.36 16.82 0.06
N TYR A 74 -1.25 16.59 -0.90
CA TYR A 74 -2.68 16.67 -0.67
C TYR A 74 -3.16 15.36 -0.08
N ILE A 75 -3.77 15.42 1.10
CA ILE A 75 -4.36 14.28 1.79
C ILE A 75 -5.85 14.29 1.52
N LEU A 76 -6.38 13.15 1.10
CA LEU A 76 -7.80 12.93 0.84
C LEU A 76 -8.28 11.68 1.55
N SER A 77 -9.32 11.81 2.34
CA SER A 77 -9.93 10.70 3.09
C SER A 77 -11.36 10.49 2.61
N ILE A 78 -11.65 9.30 2.07
CA ILE A 78 -12.92 8.93 1.43
C ILE A 78 -13.60 7.84 2.28
N PRO A 79 -14.90 7.96 2.62
CA PRO A 79 -15.64 6.90 3.28
C PRO A 79 -15.68 5.61 2.46
N LYS A 80 -15.55 4.46 3.12
CA LYS A 80 -15.58 3.13 2.49
C LYS A 80 -17.01 2.62 2.17
N GLY A 81 -17.94 3.51 1.89
CA GLY A 81 -19.32 3.13 1.56
C GLY A 81 -20.02 2.46 2.75
N VAL A 82 -20.43 1.20 2.57
CA VAL A 82 -21.16 0.43 3.60
C VAL A 82 -20.27 -0.10 4.73
N VAL A 83 -18.96 -0.11 4.54
CA VAL A 83 -17.98 -0.54 5.56
C VAL A 83 -17.59 0.66 6.41
N ALA A 84 -17.52 0.47 7.73
CA ALA A 84 -17.09 1.53 8.63
C ALA A 84 -15.64 1.97 8.34
N GLY A 85 -15.37 3.27 8.52
CA GLY A 85 -14.05 3.87 8.33
C GLY A 85 -13.88 4.55 6.97
N LYS A 86 -12.70 5.11 6.78
CA LYS A 86 -12.32 5.83 5.56
C LYS A 86 -11.06 5.24 4.98
N GLU A 87 -10.80 5.56 3.75
CA GLU A 87 -9.52 5.31 3.10
C GLU A 87 -8.84 6.64 2.84
N THR A 88 -7.64 6.78 3.34
CA THR A 88 -6.91 8.05 3.29
C THR A 88 -5.73 7.93 2.32
N LEU A 89 -5.69 8.80 1.34
CA LEU A 89 -4.70 8.81 0.26
C LEU A 89 -3.87 10.08 0.29
N ALA A 90 -2.65 10.00 -0.24
CA ALA A 90 -1.77 11.15 -0.45
C ALA A 90 -1.44 11.32 -1.92
N PHE A 91 -1.66 12.53 -2.42
CA PHE A 91 -1.23 12.96 -3.75
C PHE A 91 0.03 13.83 -3.66
N ASP A 92 1.09 13.46 -4.35
CA ASP A 92 2.34 14.21 -4.42
C ASP A 92 2.47 14.91 -5.78
N GLU A 93 2.60 16.22 -5.75
CA GLU A 93 2.79 17.05 -6.95
C GLU A 93 4.09 16.78 -7.70
N ARG A 94 5.14 16.35 -7.00
CA ARG A 94 6.45 16.10 -7.60
C ARG A 94 6.44 14.84 -8.46
N SER A 95 5.83 13.78 -7.93
CA SER A 95 5.65 12.53 -8.65
C SER A 95 4.46 12.56 -9.61
N LYS A 96 3.59 13.57 -9.50
CA LYS A 96 2.31 13.68 -10.21
C LYS A 96 1.49 12.40 -10.05
N GLY A 97 1.34 11.94 -8.83
CA GLY A 97 0.66 10.68 -8.57
C GLY A 97 0.22 10.49 -7.12
N TRP A 98 -0.63 9.52 -6.92
CA TRP A 98 -1.07 9.05 -5.62
C TRP A 98 -0.03 8.09 -5.08
N THR A 99 0.65 8.48 -4.00
CA THR A 99 1.86 7.80 -3.52
C THR A 99 1.62 6.86 -2.37
N SER A 100 0.56 7.09 -1.60
CA SER A 100 0.37 6.36 -0.35
C SER A 100 -1.11 6.20 0.00
N PHE A 101 -1.42 5.07 0.63
CA PHE A 101 -2.64 4.82 1.36
C PHE A 101 -2.30 4.75 2.85
N PHE A 102 -3.08 5.42 3.68
CA PHE A 102 -2.88 5.48 5.12
C PHE A 102 -4.06 4.85 5.86
N ASP A 103 -3.76 4.24 7.00
CA ASP A 103 -4.75 3.57 7.85
C ASP A 103 -5.43 4.51 8.87
N TYR A 104 -5.20 5.82 8.81
CA TYR A 104 -5.92 6.75 9.65
C TYR A 104 -7.16 7.32 8.94
N ASP A 105 -8.25 7.53 9.69
CA ASP A 105 -9.49 8.09 9.18
C ASP A 105 -9.85 9.41 9.90
N PRO A 106 -9.41 10.57 9.40
CA PRO A 106 -9.59 11.83 10.08
C PRO A 106 -11.04 12.35 9.95
N ILE A 107 -11.51 13.05 11.00
CA ILE A 107 -12.70 13.88 10.95
C ILE A 107 -12.37 15.23 10.33
N GLN A 108 -11.18 15.76 10.61
CA GLN A 108 -10.64 16.98 10.04
C GLN A 108 -9.12 16.86 9.84
N VAL A 109 -8.62 17.62 8.87
CA VAL A 109 -7.19 17.75 8.58
C VAL A 109 -6.81 19.22 8.73
N ILE A 110 -5.74 19.49 9.45
CA ILE A 110 -5.29 20.84 9.78
C ILE A 110 -3.77 20.92 9.59
N SER A 111 -3.30 21.93 8.88
CA SER A 111 -1.87 22.29 8.84
C SER A 111 -1.64 23.62 9.50
N LEU A 112 -0.66 23.65 10.40
CA LEU A 112 -0.27 24.85 11.11
C LEU A 112 1.25 24.89 11.28
N ASN A 113 1.89 25.97 10.82
CA ASN A 113 3.34 26.18 10.94
C ASN A 113 4.19 24.98 10.50
N ASN A 114 3.88 24.39 9.35
CA ASN A 114 4.55 23.21 8.81
C ASN A 114 4.31 21.90 9.59
N ASP A 115 3.51 21.92 10.64
CA ASP A 115 3.03 20.73 11.34
C ASP A 115 1.70 20.26 10.74
N PHE A 116 1.51 18.95 10.75
CA PHE A 116 0.31 18.29 10.25
C PHE A 116 -0.47 17.67 11.40
N PHE A 117 -1.75 18.01 11.49
CA PHE A 117 -2.64 17.53 12.54
C PHE A 117 -3.90 16.91 11.93
N THR A 118 -4.44 15.93 12.62
CA THR A 118 -5.77 15.38 12.34
C THR A 118 -6.59 15.29 13.61
N THR A 119 -7.91 15.33 13.47
CA THR A 119 -8.81 15.07 14.59
C THR A 119 -9.50 13.72 14.42
N ASN A 120 -9.63 12.97 15.50
CA ASN A 120 -10.42 11.76 15.59
C ASN A 120 -10.93 11.59 17.02
N ASP A 121 -12.17 11.10 17.19
CA ASP A 121 -12.80 10.84 18.51
C ASP A 121 -12.65 12.01 19.50
N GLY A 122 -12.86 13.25 19.03
CA GLY A 122 -12.77 14.45 19.86
C GLY A 122 -11.35 14.83 20.29
N LYS A 123 -10.32 14.19 19.79
CA LYS A 123 -8.92 14.45 20.12
C LYS A 123 -8.18 15.02 18.91
N LEU A 124 -7.15 15.82 19.19
CA LEU A 124 -6.22 16.36 18.21
C LEU A 124 -4.92 15.54 18.23
N TYR A 125 -4.52 15.05 17.07
CA TYR A 125 -3.30 14.25 16.90
C TYR A 125 -2.32 14.99 16.00
N LYS A 126 -1.08 15.17 16.48
CA LYS A 126 0.04 15.68 15.69
C LYS A 126 0.73 14.51 15.00
N HIS A 127 0.89 14.61 13.69
CA HIS A 127 1.64 13.63 12.91
C HIS A 127 3.13 13.97 12.86
N TYR A 128 3.94 13.01 12.39
CA TYR A 128 5.40 13.15 12.19
C TYR A 128 6.17 13.62 13.44
N THR A 129 5.64 13.33 14.60
CA THR A 129 6.37 13.58 15.84
C THR A 129 7.53 12.59 15.92
N LEU A 130 8.75 13.11 16.03
CA LEU A 130 9.90 12.31 16.47
C LEU A 130 9.67 11.96 17.95
N ALA A 131 8.80 11.00 18.21
CA ALA A 131 8.75 10.41 19.54
C ALA A 131 10.11 9.79 19.81
N ASN A 132 10.63 9.98 21.01
CA ASN A 132 11.90 9.41 21.46
C ASN A 132 11.92 7.86 21.47
N ASN A 133 10.85 7.25 20.98
CA ASN A 133 10.63 5.80 20.92
C ASN A 133 10.42 5.36 19.48
N SER A 134 11.20 4.39 19.05
CA SER A 134 11.06 3.68 17.78
C SER A 134 9.67 3.05 17.53
N SER A 135 8.81 3.03 18.54
CA SER A 135 7.48 2.39 18.52
C SER A 135 6.34 3.24 17.94
N SER A 136 6.61 4.44 17.44
CA SER A 136 5.55 5.35 16.96
C SER A 136 5.33 5.35 15.44
N ARG A 137 6.13 4.61 14.67
CA ARG A 137 5.94 4.51 13.22
C ARG A 137 4.67 3.75 12.87
N ALA A 138 3.96 4.26 11.84
CA ALA A 138 2.68 3.74 11.39
C ALA A 138 1.68 3.51 12.53
N THR A 139 1.80 4.30 13.61
CA THR A 139 0.86 4.30 14.73
C THR A 139 -0.04 5.50 14.61
N PHE A 140 -1.32 5.24 14.35
CA PHE A 140 -2.33 6.26 14.19
C PHE A 140 -3.42 6.04 15.25
N TYR A 141 -3.76 7.09 15.98
CA TYR A 141 -4.79 7.09 17.03
C TYR A 141 -4.60 5.99 18.09
N GLY A 142 -3.32 5.64 18.37
CA GLY A 142 -2.96 4.61 19.34
C GLY A 142 -2.88 3.18 18.77
N THR A 143 -3.20 2.97 17.51
CA THR A 143 -3.10 1.65 16.84
C THR A 143 -1.93 1.63 15.87
N THR A 144 -1.09 0.59 15.95
CA THR A 144 0.03 0.38 15.04
C THR A 144 -0.38 -0.51 13.87
N TYR A 145 -0.10 -0.06 12.66
CA TYR A 145 -0.43 -0.75 11.41
C TYR A 145 0.82 -1.28 10.72
N ASN A 146 0.66 -2.34 9.94
CA ASN A 146 1.71 -2.87 9.09
C ASN A 146 1.83 -2.04 7.80
N SER A 147 3.06 -1.88 7.29
CA SER A 147 3.24 -1.29 5.96
C SER A 147 3.25 -2.36 4.90
N THR A 148 2.60 -2.10 3.77
CA THR A 148 2.58 -3.00 2.63
C THR A 148 2.81 -2.24 1.34
N VAL A 149 3.38 -2.93 0.34
CA VAL A 149 3.53 -2.43 -1.03
C VAL A 149 3.26 -3.57 -2.00
N THR A 150 2.55 -3.25 -3.09
CA THR A 150 2.24 -4.22 -4.15
C THR A 150 2.95 -3.80 -5.42
N PHE A 151 3.60 -4.76 -6.07
CA PHE A 151 4.29 -4.59 -7.35
C PHE A 151 3.71 -5.56 -8.38
N VAL A 152 3.76 -5.15 -9.66
CA VAL A 152 3.42 -6.03 -10.78
C VAL A 152 4.66 -6.23 -11.62
N PHE A 153 5.05 -7.48 -11.81
CA PHE A 153 6.13 -7.89 -12.70
C PHE A 153 5.54 -8.33 -14.03
N ASN A 154 5.69 -7.53 -15.06
CA ASN A 154 5.14 -7.76 -16.38
C ASN A 154 6.17 -7.56 -17.50
N GLY A 155 7.42 -7.94 -17.26
CA GLY A 155 8.44 -8.00 -18.33
C GLY A 155 8.03 -9.04 -19.39
N ALA A 156 8.16 -8.72 -20.69
CA ALA A 156 7.74 -9.57 -21.80
C ALA A 156 6.26 -10.03 -21.68
N PRO A 157 5.27 -9.12 -21.84
CA PRO A 157 3.87 -9.40 -21.49
C PRO A 157 3.19 -10.48 -22.34
N SER A 158 3.69 -10.76 -23.54
CA SER A 158 3.16 -11.81 -24.43
C SER A 158 3.71 -13.22 -24.14
N MET A 159 4.61 -13.35 -23.16
CA MET A 159 5.30 -14.59 -22.85
C MET A 159 4.80 -15.19 -21.55
N VAL A 160 4.49 -16.50 -21.55
CA VAL A 160 4.27 -17.24 -20.31
C VAL A 160 5.60 -17.45 -19.61
N LYS A 161 5.66 -17.09 -18.34
CA LYS A 161 6.85 -17.15 -17.50
C LYS A 161 6.67 -18.15 -16.38
N ASN A 162 7.75 -18.80 -15.99
CA ASN A 162 7.85 -19.50 -14.73
C ASN A 162 8.72 -18.66 -13.79
N PHE A 163 8.09 -17.98 -12.85
CA PHE A 163 8.77 -17.18 -11.83
C PHE A 163 9.36 -18.12 -10.79
N GLN A 164 10.68 -18.09 -10.63
CA GLN A 164 11.39 -19.07 -9.79
C GLN A 164 11.86 -18.47 -8.48
N THR A 165 12.29 -17.21 -8.49
CA THR A 165 12.90 -16.58 -7.33
C THR A 165 12.36 -15.16 -7.16
N ILE A 166 12.38 -14.70 -5.92
CA ILE A 166 12.16 -13.29 -5.57
C ILE A 166 13.33 -12.82 -4.71
N ASN A 167 13.74 -11.58 -4.91
CA ASN A 167 14.72 -10.96 -4.05
C ASN A 167 14.35 -9.49 -3.78
N TYR A 168 14.86 -8.97 -2.67
CA TYR A 168 14.73 -7.57 -2.35
C TYR A 168 16.02 -6.99 -1.76
N GLU A 169 16.20 -5.69 -1.94
CA GLU A 169 17.22 -4.86 -1.32
C GLU A 169 16.53 -3.89 -0.36
N GLY A 170 17.03 -3.79 0.86
CA GLY A 170 16.44 -2.95 1.89
C GLY A 170 16.76 -3.43 3.30
N ASP A 171 16.08 -2.85 4.26
CA ASP A 171 16.21 -3.29 5.66
C ASP A 171 15.63 -4.68 5.88
N THR A 172 16.10 -5.35 6.91
CA THR A 172 15.56 -6.64 7.35
C THR A 172 14.11 -6.51 7.84
N GLY A 173 13.34 -7.60 7.74
CA GLY A 173 11.99 -7.72 8.29
C GLY A 173 10.87 -7.71 7.25
N TRP A 174 11.19 -7.51 5.97
CA TRP A 174 10.21 -7.63 4.89
C TRP A 174 9.82 -9.08 4.64
N ARG A 175 8.53 -9.28 4.39
CA ARG A 175 7.92 -10.58 4.08
C ARG A 175 7.20 -10.49 2.76
N MET A 176 7.23 -11.54 1.97
CA MET A 176 6.31 -11.69 0.85
C MET A 176 5.01 -12.31 1.39
N ARG A 177 3.94 -11.55 1.35
CA ARG A 177 2.63 -12.01 1.81
C ARG A 177 1.91 -12.83 0.76
N THR A 178 1.94 -12.35 -0.47
CA THR A 178 1.37 -13.05 -1.62
C THR A 178 2.25 -12.84 -2.83
N PHE A 179 2.32 -13.85 -3.67
CA PHE A 179 2.75 -13.76 -5.05
C PHE A 179 1.73 -14.53 -5.88
N ALA A 180 1.02 -13.83 -6.73
CA ALA A 180 -0.03 -14.42 -7.54
C ALA A 180 0.19 -14.09 -9.02
N THR A 181 -0.15 -15.03 -9.88
CA THR A 181 -0.21 -14.85 -11.33
C THR A 181 -1.65 -14.98 -11.80
N ASN A 182 -1.87 -14.93 -13.10
CA ASN A 182 -3.20 -15.19 -13.66
C ASN A 182 -3.65 -16.68 -13.53
N THR A 183 -2.74 -17.61 -13.20
CA THR A 183 -3.02 -19.04 -13.09
C THR A 183 -2.64 -19.64 -11.75
N ASP A 184 -1.54 -19.19 -11.16
CA ASP A 184 -0.90 -19.82 -10.02
C ASP A 184 -0.68 -18.83 -8.86
N SER A 185 -0.40 -19.37 -7.68
CA SER A 185 0.04 -18.60 -6.51
C SER A 185 1.22 -19.30 -5.83
N ALA A 186 2.04 -18.52 -5.12
CA ALA A 186 3.15 -19.04 -4.33
C ALA A 186 2.84 -19.01 -2.82
N LEU A 187 3.47 -19.93 -2.09
CA LEU A 187 3.55 -19.89 -0.64
C LEU A 187 4.15 -18.56 -0.17
N SER A 188 3.62 -18.03 0.90
CA SER A 188 4.18 -16.84 1.55
C SER A 188 5.62 -17.07 2.00
N ILE A 189 6.42 -16.00 1.99
CA ILE A 189 7.82 -16.04 2.41
C ILE A 189 7.97 -15.16 3.65
N SER A 190 8.42 -15.76 4.74
CA SER A 190 8.67 -15.05 5.99
C SER A 190 9.99 -14.27 5.96
N GLU A 191 10.09 -13.31 6.88
CA GLU A 191 11.35 -12.60 7.10
C GLU A 191 12.50 -13.55 7.49
N SER A 192 13.72 -13.16 7.20
CA SER A 192 14.90 -13.83 7.75
C SER A 192 14.97 -13.56 9.25
N VAL A 193 14.77 -14.60 10.06
CA VAL A 193 14.97 -14.54 11.51
C VAL A 193 16.07 -15.53 11.85
N PHE A 194 17.04 -15.10 12.65
CA PHE A 194 17.98 -16.05 13.26
C PHE A 194 17.21 -16.88 14.28
N ALA A 195 17.10 -18.18 14.04
CA ALA A 195 16.53 -19.10 15.00
C ALA A 195 17.42 -19.15 16.25
N THR A 196 16.86 -18.83 17.40
CA THR A 196 17.57 -18.79 18.67
C THR A 196 17.37 -20.06 19.49
N THR A 197 16.34 -20.84 19.16
CA THR A 197 16.00 -22.10 19.84
C THR A 197 15.98 -23.28 18.87
N LEU A 198 16.12 -24.52 19.40
CA LEU A 198 16.02 -25.74 18.61
C LEU A 198 14.64 -25.91 17.96
N GLU A 199 13.58 -25.50 18.64
CA GLU A 199 12.21 -25.54 18.15
C GLU A 199 12.01 -24.56 16.99
N GLU A 200 12.56 -23.35 17.08
CA GLU A 200 12.58 -22.37 15.99
C GLU A 200 13.41 -22.87 14.80
N MET A 201 14.54 -23.55 15.04
CA MET A 201 15.33 -24.18 13.99
C MET A 201 14.56 -25.28 13.26
N GLN A 202 13.83 -26.13 13.97
CA GLN A 202 13.00 -27.17 13.36
C GLN A 202 11.84 -26.58 12.56
N ASN A 203 11.16 -25.56 13.10
CA ASN A 203 10.12 -24.83 12.38
C ASN A 203 10.67 -24.03 11.19
N SER A 204 11.92 -23.58 11.23
CA SER A 204 12.54 -22.85 10.11
C SER A 204 12.80 -23.71 8.88
N LEU A 205 12.89 -25.02 9.04
CA LEU A 205 13.00 -25.99 7.93
C LEU A 205 11.69 -26.16 7.15
N LEU A 206 10.54 -25.84 7.79
CA LEU A 206 9.21 -25.99 7.21
C LEU A 206 8.64 -24.67 6.64
N VAL A 207 9.27 -23.52 6.94
CA VAL A 207 8.79 -22.22 6.51
C VAL A 207 9.73 -21.66 5.45
N ASN A 208 9.19 -21.29 4.31
CA ASN A 208 9.94 -20.59 3.28
C ASN A 208 10.35 -19.20 3.80
N ARG A 209 11.63 -18.87 3.76
CA ARG A 209 12.20 -17.64 4.32
C ARG A 209 13.19 -16.99 3.38
N PHE A 210 13.26 -15.66 3.45
CA PHE A 210 14.34 -14.92 2.81
C PHE A 210 15.69 -15.25 3.45
N LYS A 211 16.68 -15.44 2.62
CA LYS A 211 18.09 -15.67 3.01
C LYS A 211 18.94 -14.50 2.55
N LEU A 212 19.71 -13.93 3.46
CA LEU A 212 20.65 -12.85 3.14
C LEU A 212 21.87 -13.42 2.41
N LYS A 213 22.19 -12.84 1.25
CA LYS A 213 23.38 -13.12 0.48
C LYS A 213 23.82 -11.85 -0.26
N GLU A 214 25.05 -11.42 -0.07
CA GLU A 214 25.63 -10.25 -0.76
C GLU A 214 24.76 -8.99 -0.63
N ASP A 215 24.33 -8.68 0.60
CA ASP A 215 23.43 -7.56 0.95
C ASP A 215 22.04 -7.57 0.31
N LYS A 216 21.65 -8.70 -0.27
CA LYS A 216 20.29 -8.93 -0.83
C LYS A 216 19.62 -10.10 -0.13
N TYR A 217 18.31 -10.00 -0.01
CA TYR A 217 17.47 -11.05 0.55
C TYR A 217 16.85 -11.86 -0.60
N TYR A 218 17.14 -13.16 -0.65
CA TYR A 218 16.68 -14.08 -1.68
C TYR A 218 15.76 -15.15 -1.12
N ALA A 219 14.76 -15.55 -1.89
CA ALA A 219 13.95 -16.73 -1.64
C ALA A 219 13.47 -17.37 -2.95
N ASP A 220 13.26 -18.67 -2.90
CA ASP A 220 12.66 -19.41 -4.00
C ASP A 220 11.12 -19.28 -3.92
N LEU A 221 10.48 -19.17 -5.09
CA LEU A 221 9.03 -19.20 -5.18
C LEU A 221 8.57 -20.66 -5.25
N VAL A 222 7.75 -21.05 -4.29
CA VAL A 222 7.18 -22.38 -4.18
C VAL A 222 5.70 -22.31 -4.51
N ASN A 223 5.23 -23.09 -5.45
CA ASN A 223 3.84 -23.11 -5.88
C ASN A 223 2.93 -23.65 -4.76
N ASP A 224 1.86 -22.93 -4.44
CA ASP A 224 0.81 -23.30 -3.47
C ASP A 224 -0.56 -23.50 -4.13
N THR A 225 -0.63 -23.51 -5.45
CA THR A 225 -1.89 -23.71 -6.18
C THR A 225 -2.40 -25.13 -5.97
N ALA A 226 -3.67 -25.25 -5.58
CA ALA A 226 -4.31 -26.54 -5.44
C ALA A 226 -4.46 -27.21 -6.83
N SER A 227 -4.15 -28.51 -6.90
CA SER A 227 -4.32 -29.29 -8.13
C SER A 227 -5.78 -29.33 -8.58
N GLN A 228 -6.01 -29.18 -9.88
CA GLN A 228 -7.31 -29.39 -10.48
C GLN A 228 -7.57 -30.89 -10.70
N ASN A 229 -8.85 -31.30 -10.71
CA ASN A 229 -9.22 -32.69 -10.97
C ASN A 229 -8.70 -33.15 -12.35
N GLY A 230 -7.89 -34.21 -12.37
CA GLY A 230 -7.26 -34.73 -13.58
C GLY A 230 -5.86 -34.22 -13.85
N GLU A 231 -5.34 -33.34 -13.03
CA GLU A 231 -3.97 -32.84 -13.09
C GLU A 231 -3.04 -33.77 -12.28
N VAL A 232 -1.99 -34.29 -12.92
CA VAL A 232 -0.94 -35.03 -12.22
C VAL A 232 0.02 -33.99 -11.64
N VAL A 233 -0.24 -33.56 -10.42
CA VAL A 233 0.64 -32.62 -9.72
C VAL A 233 1.72 -33.38 -9.00
N PHE A 234 2.97 -33.18 -9.42
CA PHE A 234 4.13 -33.60 -8.66
C PHE A 234 4.28 -32.68 -7.43
N GLY A 235 3.39 -32.88 -6.46
CA GLY A 235 3.47 -32.26 -5.14
C GLY A 235 3.19 -30.75 -5.13
N ARG A 236 2.59 -30.31 -4.03
CA ARG A 236 2.32 -28.92 -3.64
C ARG A 236 3.59 -28.08 -3.40
N SER A 237 4.76 -28.59 -3.79
CA SER A 237 6.08 -28.01 -3.51
C SER A 237 6.93 -27.90 -4.75
N SER A 238 6.34 -27.84 -5.95
CA SER A 238 7.11 -27.61 -7.16
C SER A 238 7.68 -26.18 -7.13
N SER A 239 8.93 -26.03 -7.55
CA SER A 239 9.57 -24.72 -7.65
C SER A 239 9.00 -23.94 -8.83
N GLY A 240 8.63 -22.69 -8.56
CA GLY A 240 8.17 -21.75 -9.56
C GLY A 240 6.66 -21.65 -9.71
N VAL A 241 6.22 -20.51 -10.18
CA VAL A 241 4.83 -20.09 -10.35
C VAL A 241 4.66 -19.61 -11.79
N LYS A 242 3.72 -20.20 -12.53
CA LYS A 242 3.52 -19.89 -13.95
C LYS A 242 2.52 -18.75 -14.15
N GLY A 243 2.74 -17.94 -15.18
CA GLY A 243 1.79 -16.93 -15.62
C GLY A 243 2.39 -15.90 -16.56
N PHE A 244 1.54 -15.03 -17.10
CA PHE A 244 1.95 -13.92 -17.96
C PHE A 244 2.56 -12.76 -17.17
N PHE A 245 2.05 -12.50 -15.96
CA PHE A 245 2.54 -11.49 -15.04
C PHE A 245 2.53 -12.04 -13.62
N GLY A 246 3.28 -11.41 -12.72
CA GLY A 246 3.26 -11.73 -11.31
C GLY A 246 2.93 -10.48 -10.48
N GLU A 247 1.93 -10.58 -9.61
CA GLU A 247 1.63 -9.58 -8.60
C GLU A 247 2.21 -10.03 -7.26
N VAL A 248 3.06 -9.21 -6.67
CA VAL A 248 3.66 -9.47 -5.36
C VAL A 248 3.23 -8.43 -4.35
N LYS A 249 2.80 -8.87 -3.18
CA LYS A 249 2.56 -8.02 -2.03
C LYS A 249 3.63 -8.25 -0.98
N MET A 250 4.48 -7.26 -0.79
CA MET A 250 5.45 -7.22 0.30
C MET A 250 4.85 -6.52 1.52
N GLY A 251 5.23 -6.94 2.71
CA GLY A 251 4.76 -6.33 3.95
C GLY A 251 5.79 -6.39 5.06
N ILE A 252 5.74 -5.40 5.95
CA ILE A 252 6.58 -5.33 7.14
C ILE A 252 5.76 -4.97 8.35
N SER A 253 6.11 -5.56 9.50
CA SER A 253 5.52 -5.17 10.78
C SER A 253 6.19 -3.91 11.31
N ASN A 254 5.39 -2.96 11.77
CA ASN A 254 5.87 -1.72 12.37
C ASN A 254 5.86 -1.74 13.90
N VAL A 255 5.49 -2.87 14.51
CA VAL A 255 5.51 -3.02 15.97
C VAL A 255 6.95 -2.94 16.45
N ASN A 256 7.24 -1.99 17.33
CA ASN A 256 8.58 -1.70 17.88
C ASN A 256 9.65 -1.51 16.80
N ALA A 257 9.28 -1.04 15.61
CA ALA A 257 10.17 -0.85 14.50
C ALA A 257 10.55 0.64 14.31
N GLY A 258 11.83 0.89 14.05
CA GLY A 258 12.33 2.17 13.56
C GLY A 258 11.96 2.40 12.08
N LYS A 259 12.66 3.34 11.43
CA LYS A 259 12.58 3.53 9.98
C LYS A 259 12.94 2.22 9.27
N LYS A 260 12.16 1.84 8.26
CA LYS A 260 12.40 0.69 7.39
C LYS A 260 12.32 1.13 5.94
N GLU A 261 13.32 0.74 5.17
CA GLU A 261 13.41 1.11 3.75
C GLU A 261 13.41 -0.15 2.88
N LEU A 262 12.74 -0.05 1.75
CA LEU A 262 12.75 -1.03 0.67
C LEU A 262 13.22 -0.32 -0.59
N PHE A 263 14.38 -0.69 -1.11
CA PHE A 263 14.99 -0.01 -2.24
C PHE A 263 14.58 -0.63 -3.56
N ALA A 264 14.59 -1.96 -3.62
CA ALA A 264 14.26 -2.69 -4.82
C ALA A 264 13.62 -4.04 -4.51
N VAL A 265 12.73 -4.48 -5.39
CA VAL A 265 12.23 -5.86 -5.42
C VAL A 265 12.37 -6.35 -6.84
N SER A 266 12.89 -7.55 -7.02
CA SER A 266 13.04 -8.17 -8.33
C SER A 266 12.72 -9.67 -8.28
N THR A 267 12.40 -10.23 -9.44
CA THR A 267 12.07 -11.63 -9.60
C THR A 267 12.85 -12.23 -10.76
N GLY A 268 13.31 -13.47 -10.57
CA GLY A 268 13.90 -14.27 -11.64
C GLY A 268 12.85 -15.16 -12.27
N PHE A 269 12.78 -15.16 -13.60
CA PHE A 269 11.89 -16.04 -14.33
C PHE A 269 12.58 -16.66 -15.54
N VAL A 270 12.05 -17.79 -15.98
CA VAL A 270 12.39 -18.43 -17.26
C VAL A 270 11.14 -18.49 -18.13
N GLN A 271 11.35 -18.53 -19.45
CA GLN A 271 10.25 -18.75 -20.37
C GLN A 271 9.67 -20.15 -20.12
N SER A 272 8.36 -20.23 -19.97
CA SER A 272 7.66 -21.52 -19.94
C SER A 272 7.34 -21.93 -21.35
N SER A 273 7.78 -23.12 -21.71
CA SER A 273 7.40 -23.78 -22.97
C SER A 273 6.00 -24.39 -22.88
#